data_4b678b54f0db9412a44e6f4a1507e514
#
_entry.id   4b678b54f0db9412a44e6f4a1507e514
#
_cell.length_a   1.000
_cell.length_b   1.000
_cell.length_c   1.000
_cell.angle_alpha   90.00
_cell.angle_beta   90.00
_cell.angle_gamma   90.00
#
_symmetry.space_group_name_H-M   'P 1'
#
loop_
_entity.id
_entity.type
_entity.pdbx_description
1 polymer ?
#
loop_
_entity_poly.entity_id
_entity_poly.type
_entity_poly.pdbx_seq_one_letter_code
_entity_poly.pdbx_strand_id
1 'polypeptide(L)'
;PTMVSSSAASDVYKRQVQSGVTGRMLAELDVDERAATVAQQAVFARVTPEQKLDIVEALQRDGNIVAMTGDGVNDAPALRRAEIGVAMGINGTEVSKEAADMILADDNFATILAAVREGRDIFSDIRKFLRYLLASNAGEVLVMFLGVLAAGALGLADSADGLAVPLLATQILWINLVTDSALALALGVDPAVEDVMDAPPRRLTDRVIDRPMVVTIALVGIVTALVGLVALELELPGGVLGGSGTIESARTMVFTTIVLAQIFNAFNSRSDRVSAFVRPFDNRLLWAAVALTIALQVVVVHAPPLQRAFDTVALDLGQWAICWMLASLVLVAEEARKVVGRRRQRS
;
A
#
# COMPACT_ATOMS: atom_id res chain seq x y z
N PRO A 1 -7.91 15.73 15.15
CA PRO A 1 -8.45 16.95 14.70
C PRO A 1 -9.64 16.57 13.85
N THR A 2 -10.80 16.88 14.33
CA THR A 2 -11.97 16.96 13.51
C THR A 2 -11.69 18.02 12.47
N MET A 3 -10.98 17.64 11.42
CA MET A 3 -11.03 18.42 10.20
C MET A 3 -12.38 18.16 9.59
N VAL A 4 -13.05 19.19 9.60
CA VAL A 4 -14.42 19.40 9.35
C VAL A 4 -14.67 19.23 7.87
N SER A 5 -15.35 18.14 7.46
CA SER A 5 -16.26 18.17 6.30
C SER A 5 -17.23 19.34 6.46
N SER A 6 -17.92 19.78 5.42
CA SER A 6 -18.86 20.92 5.50
C SER A 6 -19.92 20.78 6.62
N SER A 7 -20.24 19.55 7.06
CA SER A 7 -21.11 19.29 8.21
C SER A 7 -20.44 19.61 9.56
N ALA A 8 -19.13 19.37 9.68
CA ALA A 8 -18.40 19.69 10.88
C ALA A 8 -18.03 21.19 10.98
N ALA A 9 -17.96 21.97 9.86
CA ALA A 9 -17.93 23.44 9.94
C ALA A 9 -19.16 23.98 10.65
N SER A 10 -20.33 23.39 10.43
CA SER A 10 -21.56 23.73 11.18
C SER A 10 -21.47 23.31 12.66
N ASP A 11 -20.81 22.23 13.00
CA ASP A 11 -20.64 21.78 14.39
C ASP A 11 -19.60 22.61 15.16
N VAL A 12 -18.50 23.02 14.52
CA VAL A 12 -17.56 24.00 15.08
C VAL A 12 -18.24 25.35 15.27
N TYR A 13 -19.06 25.80 14.32
CA TYR A 13 -19.81 27.02 14.46
C TYR A 13 -20.86 26.96 15.58
N LYS A 14 -21.52 25.82 15.78
CA LYS A 14 -22.45 25.59 16.90
C LYS A 14 -21.72 25.52 18.25
N ARG A 15 -20.49 25.00 18.30
CA ARG A 15 -19.67 24.97 19.53
C ARG A 15 -19.10 26.34 19.90
N GLN A 16 -18.96 27.26 18.96
CA GLN A 16 -18.53 28.66 19.25
C GLN A 16 -19.53 29.46 20.11
N VAL A 17 -20.74 28.96 20.32
CA VAL A 17 -21.76 29.61 21.16
C VAL A 17 -21.68 29.18 22.63
N GLN A 18 -20.86 28.15 22.96
CA GLN A 18 -20.65 27.75 24.36
C GLN A 18 -19.52 28.59 24.99
N SER A 19 -19.74 29.03 26.24
CA SER A 19 -18.81 29.83 27.03
C SER A 19 -17.40 29.20 27.01
N GLY A 20 -16.38 29.96 26.57
CA GLY A 20 -14.99 29.50 26.60
C GLY A 20 -14.53 29.21 28.04
N VAL A 21 -13.70 28.20 28.22
CA VAL A 21 -13.08 27.82 29.50
C VAL A 21 -11.77 28.59 29.67
N THR A 22 -11.60 29.26 30.80
CA THR A 22 -10.35 29.94 31.11
C THR A 22 -9.36 29.02 31.82
N GLY A 23 -8.06 29.34 31.71
CA GLY A 23 -7.03 28.59 32.43
C GLY A 23 -7.27 28.55 33.95
N ARG A 24 -7.85 29.62 34.53
CA ARG A 24 -8.25 29.65 35.95
C ARG A 24 -9.31 28.59 36.27
N MET A 25 -10.34 28.49 35.41
CA MET A 25 -11.39 27.46 35.59
C MET A 25 -10.81 26.04 35.46
N LEU A 26 -9.89 25.82 34.52
CA LEU A 26 -9.20 24.52 34.38
C LEU A 26 -8.35 24.17 35.61
N ALA A 27 -7.77 25.16 36.29
CA ALA A 27 -6.95 24.94 37.47
C ALA A 27 -7.78 24.49 38.69
N GLU A 28 -9.05 24.80 38.73
CA GLU A 28 -9.98 24.45 39.81
C GLU A 28 -10.56 23.03 39.67
N LEU A 29 -10.39 22.38 38.48
CA LEU A 29 -10.91 21.04 38.17
C LEU A 29 -9.90 19.96 38.54
N ASP A 30 -10.37 18.81 38.97
CA ASP A 30 -9.55 17.61 39.09
C ASP A 30 -9.18 17.04 37.69
N VAL A 31 -8.36 15.96 37.68
CA VAL A 31 -7.84 15.38 36.43
C VAL A 31 -8.98 14.84 35.53
N ASP A 32 -9.98 14.20 36.14
CA ASP A 32 -11.06 13.56 35.39
C ASP A 32 -12.08 14.59 34.92
N GLU A 33 -12.42 15.58 35.74
CA GLU A 33 -13.27 16.72 35.38
C GLU A 33 -12.65 17.56 34.27
N ARG A 34 -11.31 17.76 34.33
CA ARG A 34 -10.55 18.46 33.28
C ARG A 34 -10.61 17.72 31.96
N ALA A 35 -10.40 16.40 31.97
CA ALA A 35 -10.51 15.58 30.76
C ALA A 35 -11.92 15.65 30.16
N ALA A 36 -12.97 15.53 30.97
CA ALA A 36 -14.35 15.65 30.53
C ALA A 36 -14.66 17.06 29.95
N THR A 37 -14.12 18.11 30.57
CA THR A 37 -14.25 19.49 30.08
C THR A 37 -13.54 19.69 28.74
N VAL A 38 -12.33 19.16 28.59
CA VAL A 38 -11.56 19.22 27.34
C VAL A 38 -12.28 18.49 26.20
N ALA A 39 -12.89 17.34 26.47
CA ALA A 39 -13.67 16.61 25.47
C ALA A 39 -14.92 17.36 24.98
N GLN A 40 -15.52 18.22 25.82
CA GLN A 40 -16.77 18.93 25.52
C GLN A 40 -16.57 20.34 24.99
N GLN A 41 -15.46 20.99 25.30
CA GLN A 41 -15.20 22.39 24.97
C GLN A 41 -14.25 22.53 23.78
N ALA A 42 -14.48 23.55 22.97
CA ALA A 42 -13.65 23.86 21.81
C ALA A 42 -12.75 25.11 22.01
N VAL A 43 -13.07 25.95 23.01
CA VAL A 43 -12.38 27.24 23.22
C VAL A 43 -11.81 27.31 24.62
N PHE A 44 -10.49 27.44 24.70
CA PHE A 44 -9.74 27.66 25.92
C PHE A 44 -8.99 28.99 25.83
N ALA A 45 -9.10 29.83 26.88
CA ALA A 45 -8.52 31.16 26.88
C ALA A 45 -7.58 31.34 28.10
N ARG A 46 -6.48 32.07 27.89
CA ARG A 46 -5.49 32.40 28.94
C ARG A 46 -4.97 31.17 29.70
N VAL A 47 -4.67 30.11 28.95
CA VAL A 47 -4.07 28.87 29.46
C VAL A 47 -2.56 29.02 29.63
N THR A 48 -2.01 28.41 30.68
CA THR A 48 -0.55 28.33 30.90
C THR A 48 0.08 27.25 29.99
N PRO A 49 1.42 27.23 29.83
CA PRO A 49 2.09 26.18 29.07
C PRO A 49 1.78 24.77 29.59
N GLU A 50 1.71 24.60 30.92
CA GLU A 50 1.36 23.31 31.53
C GLU A 50 -0.08 22.90 31.20
N GLN A 51 -1.01 23.85 31.18
CA GLN A 51 -2.40 23.59 30.82
C GLN A 51 -2.55 23.26 29.33
N LYS A 52 -1.72 23.83 28.44
CA LYS A 52 -1.69 23.42 27.04
C LYS A 52 -1.25 21.95 26.91
N LEU A 53 -0.25 21.55 27.67
CA LEU A 53 0.20 20.17 27.74
C LEU A 53 -0.92 19.24 28.27
N ASP A 54 -1.58 19.60 29.37
CA ASP A 54 -2.72 18.87 29.95
C ASP A 54 -3.86 18.69 28.94
N ILE A 55 -4.18 19.71 28.14
CA ILE A 55 -5.20 19.62 27.07
C ILE A 55 -4.80 18.60 26.01
N VAL A 56 -3.53 18.64 25.52
CA VAL A 56 -3.05 17.67 24.57
C VAL A 56 -3.14 16.26 25.13
N GLU A 57 -2.69 16.04 26.36
CA GLU A 57 -2.76 14.72 27.01
C GLU A 57 -4.19 14.23 27.25
N ALA A 58 -5.10 15.11 27.62
CA ALA A 58 -6.49 14.76 27.79
C ALA A 58 -7.13 14.29 26.46
N LEU A 59 -6.85 14.99 25.35
CA LEU A 59 -7.31 14.59 24.02
C LEU A 59 -6.70 13.26 23.57
N GLN A 60 -5.42 13.02 23.88
CA GLN A 60 -4.74 11.76 23.58
C GLN A 60 -5.32 10.57 24.38
N ARG A 61 -5.62 10.77 25.66
CA ARG A 61 -6.28 9.74 26.51
C ARG A 61 -7.66 9.35 25.98
N ASP A 62 -8.36 10.28 25.37
CA ASP A 62 -9.65 10.04 24.69
C ASP A 62 -9.48 9.33 23.30
N GLY A 63 -8.24 8.97 22.93
CA GLY A 63 -7.94 8.23 21.71
C GLY A 63 -7.81 9.09 20.46
N ASN A 64 -7.72 10.43 20.60
CA ASN A 64 -7.51 11.32 19.48
C ASN A 64 -6.03 11.39 19.08
N ILE A 65 -5.77 11.58 17.80
CA ILE A 65 -4.46 12.01 17.26
C ILE A 65 -4.46 13.53 17.27
N VAL A 66 -3.53 14.13 18.01
CA VAL A 66 -3.50 15.57 18.26
C VAL A 66 -2.40 16.22 17.42
N ALA A 67 -2.79 17.19 16.59
CA ALA A 67 -1.86 18.14 15.99
C ALA A 67 -1.88 19.43 16.82
N MET A 68 -0.73 19.84 17.34
CA MET A 68 -0.56 21.06 18.11
C MET A 68 0.18 22.11 17.28
N THR A 69 -0.35 23.32 17.22
CA THR A 69 0.32 24.44 16.59
C THR A 69 0.79 25.45 17.63
N GLY A 70 1.97 26.01 17.42
CA GLY A 70 2.54 27.02 18.32
C GLY A 70 3.65 27.86 17.67
N ASP A 71 3.87 29.06 18.20
CA ASP A 71 4.86 30.01 17.71
C ASP A 71 5.89 30.41 18.80
N GLY A 72 5.56 30.19 20.07
CA GLY A 72 6.35 30.62 21.20
C GLY A 72 7.16 29.53 21.91
N VAL A 73 8.12 29.96 22.71
CA VAL A 73 8.91 29.08 23.61
C VAL A 73 8.00 28.31 24.57
N ASN A 74 6.91 28.93 24.99
CA ASN A 74 5.94 28.36 25.92
C ASN A 74 5.11 27.22 25.30
N ASP A 75 5.12 27.06 23.97
CA ASP A 75 4.40 26.03 23.26
C ASP A 75 5.25 24.76 23.08
N ALA A 76 6.55 24.85 23.22
CA ALA A 76 7.48 23.76 22.95
C ALA A 76 7.17 22.43 23.69
N PRO A 77 6.77 22.44 24.99
CA PRO A 77 6.39 21.20 25.65
C PRO A 77 5.15 20.52 25.03
N ALA A 78 4.12 21.32 24.67
CA ALA A 78 2.90 20.82 24.05
C ALA A 78 3.15 20.40 22.58
N LEU A 79 4.02 21.10 21.83
CA LEU A 79 4.44 20.72 20.48
C LEU A 79 5.12 19.34 20.47
N ARG A 80 6.06 19.11 21.41
CA ARG A 80 6.75 17.82 21.53
C ARG A 80 5.84 16.69 22.00
N ARG A 81 4.79 17.01 22.75
CA ARG A 81 3.89 15.99 23.31
C ARG A 81 2.83 15.54 22.35
N ALA A 82 2.40 16.40 21.45
CA ALA A 82 1.46 16.07 20.39
C ALA A 82 2.01 14.98 19.44
N GLU A 83 1.14 14.26 18.75
CA GLU A 83 1.56 13.34 17.69
C GLU A 83 2.16 14.10 16.50
N ILE A 84 1.72 15.35 16.28
CA ILE A 84 2.26 16.22 15.25
C ILE A 84 2.40 17.63 15.83
N GLY A 85 3.61 18.04 16.15
CA GLY A 85 3.95 19.43 16.49
C GLY A 85 4.14 20.26 15.23
N VAL A 86 3.49 21.42 15.15
CA VAL A 86 3.56 22.33 13.99
C VAL A 86 3.97 23.72 14.46
N ALA A 87 5.16 24.17 14.07
CA ALA A 87 5.65 25.51 14.38
C ALA A 87 5.42 26.47 13.22
N MET A 88 5.26 27.76 13.56
CA MET A 88 5.23 28.83 12.57
C MET A 88 6.64 29.11 12.04
N GLY A 89 6.80 29.27 10.73
CA GLY A 89 8.08 29.47 10.08
C GLY A 89 8.56 30.91 10.13
N ILE A 90 7.66 31.88 9.97
CA ILE A 90 7.96 33.33 9.97
C ILE A 90 7.95 33.84 11.40
N ASN A 91 6.87 33.65 12.15
CA ASN A 91 6.69 34.20 13.50
C ASN A 91 7.17 33.27 14.62
N GLY A 92 7.45 31.98 14.29
CA GLY A 92 7.90 31.00 15.26
C GLY A 92 9.30 31.23 15.77
N THR A 93 9.50 31.05 17.09
CA THR A 93 10.83 31.05 17.71
C THR A 93 11.64 29.82 17.31
N GLU A 94 12.96 29.89 17.35
CA GLU A 94 13.84 28.73 17.08
C GLU A 94 13.51 27.56 18.01
N VAL A 95 13.16 27.85 19.27
CA VAL A 95 12.75 26.80 20.25
C VAL A 95 11.49 26.08 19.84
N SER A 96 10.48 26.80 19.31
CA SER A 96 9.26 26.17 18.81
C SER A 96 9.52 25.36 17.54
N LYS A 97 10.38 25.85 16.63
CA LYS A 97 10.78 25.14 15.42
C LYS A 97 11.56 23.86 15.72
N GLU A 98 12.48 23.89 16.70
CA GLU A 98 13.21 22.70 17.14
C GLU A 98 12.32 21.67 17.88
N ALA A 99 11.22 22.12 18.48
CA ALA A 99 10.30 21.28 19.19
C ALA A 99 9.24 20.63 18.27
N ALA A 100 9.07 21.13 17.06
CA ALA A 100 8.02 20.72 16.14
C ALA A 100 8.50 19.67 15.13
N ASP A 101 7.56 18.84 14.66
CA ASP A 101 7.77 17.86 13.58
C ASP A 101 7.65 18.53 12.20
N MET A 102 6.91 19.63 12.12
CA MET A 102 6.62 20.36 10.88
C MET A 102 6.75 21.88 11.11
N ILE A 103 7.26 22.58 10.11
CA ILE A 103 7.36 24.04 10.10
C ILE A 103 6.53 24.59 8.94
N LEU A 104 5.58 25.47 9.24
CA LEU A 104 4.76 26.16 8.23
C LEU A 104 5.54 27.35 7.67
N ALA A 105 6.14 27.21 6.52
CA ALA A 105 6.98 28.25 5.90
C ALA A 105 6.22 29.56 5.60
N ASP A 106 4.90 29.49 5.43
CA ASP A 106 4.02 30.60 5.10
C ASP A 106 3.13 31.05 6.27
N ASP A 107 3.28 30.46 7.45
CA ASP A 107 2.43 30.66 8.63
C ASP A 107 0.91 30.51 8.35
N ASN A 108 0.54 29.78 7.31
CA ASN A 108 -0.83 29.64 6.88
C ASN A 108 -1.44 28.30 7.36
N PHE A 109 -2.43 28.36 8.22
CA PHE A 109 -3.12 27.16 8.73
C PHE A 109 -3.77 26.31 7.63
N ALA A 110 -4.15 26.89 6.47
CA ALA A 110 -4.68 26.11 5.35
C ALA A 110 -3.63 25.12 4.80
N THR A 111 -2.34 25.40 4.93
CA THR A 111 -1.23 24.53 4.52
C THR A 111 -1.17 23.25 5.38
N ILE A 112 -1.64 23.28 6.62
CA ILE A 112 -1.77 22.09 7.46
C ILE A 112 -2.72 21.08 6.81
N LEU A 113 -3.82 21.56 6.22
CA LEU A 113 -4.77 20.68 5.52
C LEU A 113 -4.13 20.00 4.32
N ALA A 114 -3.35 20.75 3.55
CA ALA A 114 -2.59 20.20 2.43
C ALA A 114 -1.57 19.16 2.90
N ALA A 115 -0.85 19.42 4.00
CA ALA A 115 0.11 18.50 4.59
C ALA A 115 -0.56 17.21 5.11
N VAL A 116 -1.74 17.30 5.73
CA VAL A 116 -2.50 16.11 6.16
C VAL A 116 -2.96 15.29 4.95
N ARG A 117 -3.42 15.94 3.88
CA ARG A 117 -3.79 15.25 2.63
C ARG A 117 -2.57 14.51 2.06
N GLU A 118 -1.46 15.19 1.91
CA GLU A 118 -0.21 14.59 1.40
C GLU A 118 0.26 13.42 2.25
N GLY A 119 0.25 13.55 3.58
CA GLY A 119 0.60 12.45 4.48
C GLY A 119 -0.33 11.24 4.35
N ARG A 120 -1.62 11.46 4.10
CA ARG A 120 -2.59 10.38 3.83
C ARG A 120 -2.37 9.73 2.46
N ASP A 121 -2.02 10.52 1.44
CA ASP A 121 -1.68 10.03 0.10
C ASP A 121 -0.42 9.16 0.16
N ILE A 122 0.66 9.65 0.78
CA ILE A 122 1.90 8.89 1.00
C ILE A 122 1.62 7.57 1.72
N PHE A 123 0.81 7.59 2.78
CA PHE A 123 0.44 6.37 3.49
C PHE A 123 -0.36 5.39 2.63
N SER A 124 -1.28 5.90 1.80
CA SER A 124 -2.02 5.09 0.83
C SER A 124 -1.07 4.43 -0.18
N ASP A 125 -0.09 5.17 -0.68
CA ASP A 125 0.90 4.67 -1.65
C ASP A 125 1.82 3.61 -1.03
N ILE A 126 2.25 3.79 0.22
CA ILE A 126 2.97 2.75 0.98
C ILE A 126 2.13 1.47 1.06
N ARG A 127 0.83 1.57 1.31
CA ARG A 127 -0.06 0.39 1.36
C ARG A 127 -0.21 -0.30 -0.02
N LYS A 128 -0.34 0.48 -1.12
CA LYS A 128 -0.40 -0.06 -2.49
C LYS A 128 0.87 -0.82 -2.82
N PHE A 129 2.01 -0.19 -2.58
CA PHE A 129 3.34 -0.75 -2.75
C PHE A 129 3.56 -2.05 -1.96
N LEU A 130 3.27 -2.04 -0.65
CA LEU A 130 3.40 -3.23 0.21
C LEU A 130 2.49 -4.37 -0.24
N ARG A 131 1.23 -4.06 -0.59
CA ARG A 131 0.28 -5.05 -1.09
C ARG A 131 0.79 -5.71 -2.36
N TYR A 132 1.27 -4.91 -3.31
CA TYR A 132 1.82 -5.38 -4.56
C TYR A 132 3.00 -6.32 -4.33
N LEU A 133 4.03 -5.89 -3.61
CA LEU A 133 5.23 -6.67 -3.36
C LEU A 133 4.95 -7.95 -2.57
N LEU A 134 4.19 -7.86 -1.48
CA LEU A 134 3.91 -9.02 -0.64
C LEU A 134 3.06 -10.06 -1.39
N ALA A 135 2.11 -9.64 -2.22
CA ALA A 135 1.29 -10.55 -3.01
C ALA A 135 2.09 -11.21 -4.13
N SER A 136 2.96 -10.47 -4.83
CA SER A 136 3.85 -10.99 -5.87
C SER A 136 4.82 -12.02 -5.28
N ASN A 137 5.55 -11.65 -4.23
CA ASN A 137 6.50 -12.54 -3.57
C ASN A 137 5.82 -13.81 -2.98
N ALA A 138 4.61 -13.67 -2.43
CA ALA A 138 3.85 -14.84 -1.96
C ALA A 138 3.54 -15.80 -3.11
N GLY A 139 3.21 -15.29 -4.30
CA GLY A 139 3.00 -16.09 -5.50
C GLY A 139 4.26 -16.86 -5.92
N GLU A 140 5.40 -16.18 -5.99
CA GLU A 140 6.69 -16.79 -6.34
C GLU A 140 7.10 -17.88 -5.36
N VAL A 141 7.01 -17.60 -4.06
CA VAL A 141 7.33 -18.59 -3.02
C VAL A 141 6.41 -19.79 -3.11
N LEU A 142 5.11 -19.59 -3.35
CA LEU A 142 4.16 -20.68 -3.47
C LEU A 142 4.36 -21.49 -4.75
N VAL A 143 4.69 -20.89 -5.89
CA VAL A 143 5.06 -21.63 -7.12
C VAL A 143 6.23 -22.56 -6.86
N MET A 144 7.29 -22.03 -6.24
CA MET A 144 8.47 -22.81 -5.92
C MET A 144 8.18 -23.93 -4.91
N PHE A 145 7.51 -23.58 -3.81
CA PHE A 145 7.18 -24.54 -2.75
C PHE A 145 6.27 -25.68 -3.25
N LEU A 146 5.17 -25.32 -3.91
CA LEU A 146 4.21 -26.30 -4.43
C LEU A 146 4.80 -27.12 -5.60
N GLY A 147 5.60 -26.50 -6.47
CA GLY A 147 6.26 -27.18 -7.57
C GLY A 147 7.25 -28.23 -7.09
N VAL A 148 8.06 -27.90 -6.07
CA VAL A 148 8.99 -28.87 -5.45
C VAL A 148 8.22 -29.96 -4.68
N LEU A 149 7.20 -29.61 -3.92
CA LEU A 149 6.39 -30.56 -3.14
C LEU A 149 5.66 -31.55 -4.05
N ALA A 150 5.14 -31.07 -5.17
CA ALA A 150 4.42 -31.87 -6.15
C ALA A 150 5.32 -32.45 -7.27
N ALA A 151 6.65 -32.33 -7.16
CA ALA A 151 7.57 -32.66 -8.23
C ALA A 151 7.38 -34.09 -8.82
N GLY A 152 7.09 -35.08 -7.97
CA GLY A 152 6.81 -36.43 -8.43
C GLY A 152 5.51 -36.53 -9.25
N ALA A 153 4.45 -35.80 -8.86
CA ALA A 153 3.19 -35.77 -9.60
C ALA A 153 3.27 -34.94 -10.88
N LEU A 154 4.13 -33.90 -10.87
CA LEU A 154 4.34 -32.99 -12.00
C LEU A 154 5.40 -33.49 -13.00
N GLY A 155 5.98 -34.68 -12.81
CA GLY A 155 7.03 -35.21 -13.69
C GLY A 155 8.38 -34.50 -13.60
N LEU A 156 8.59 -33.66 -12.57
CA LEU A 156 9.84 -32.94 -12.33
C LEU A 156 10.93 -33.80 -11.64
N ALA A 157 10.54 -34.98 -11.12
CA ALA A 157 11.45 -35.84 -10.38
C ALA A 157 12.35 -36.72 -11.31
N ASP A 158 11.98 -36.89 -12.57
CA ASP A 158 12.63 -37.81 -13.51
C ASP A 158 13.70 -37.13 -14.42
N SER A 159 14.15 -35.93 -14.07
CA SER A 159 15.18 -35.23 -14.84
C SER A 159 16.53 -35.83 -14.60
N ALA A 160 17.35 -35.98 -15.68
CA ALA A 160 18.67 -36.59 -15.64
C ALA A 160 19.66 -35.90 -14.67
N ASP A 161 19.44 -34.64 -14.37
CA ASP A 161 20.26 -33.79 -13.49
C ASP A 161 19.69 -33.61 -12.05
N GLY A 162 18.69 -34.39 -11.66
CA GLY A 162 18.06 -34.32 -10.34
C GLY A 162 16.71 -33.65 -10.35
N LEU A 163 16.26 -33.14 -9.20
CA LEU A 163 14.96 -32.48 -9.05
C LEU A 163 14.90 -31.18 -9.86
N ALA A 164 14.04 -31.14 -10.85
CA ALA A 164 13.79 -29.92 -11.62
C ALA A 164 12.91 -28.93 -10.81
N VAL A 165 13.30 -27.66 -10.82
CA VAL A 165 12.57 -26.59 -10.15
C VAL A 165 11.76 -25.78 -11.16
N PRO A 166 10.57 -25.24 -10.77
CA PRO A 166 9.72 -24.44 -11.66
C PRO A 166 10.36 -23.14 -12.15
N LEU A 167 11.23 -22.54 -11.34
CA LEU A 167 11.97 -21.31 -11.65
C LEU A 167 13.42 -21.44 -11.21
N LEU A 168 14.33 -20.85 -11.97
CA LEU A 168 15.74 -20.73 -11.59
C LEU A 168 15.97 -19.51 -10.69
N ALA A 169 17.02 -19.54 -9.88
CA ALA A 169 17.40 -18.43 -9.02
C ALA A 169 17.66 -17.12 -9.82
N THR A 170 18.25 -17.23 -11.02
CA THR A 170 18.46 -16.09 -11.93
C THR A 170 17.13 -15.47 -12.40
N GLN A 171 16.13 -16.30 -12.68
CA GLN A 171 14.79 -15.84 -13.07
C GLN A 171 14.07 -15.14 -11.92
N ILE A 172 14.12 -15.70 -10.70
CA ILE A 172 13.57 -15.08 -9.49
C ILE A 172 14.25 -13.74 -9.21
N LEU A 173 15.58 -13.69 -9.33
CA LEU A 173 16.33 -12.45 -9.15
C LEU A 173 15.93 -11.39 -10.18
N TRP A 174 15.73 -11.77 -11.44
CA TRP A 174 15.24 -10.88 -12.49
C TRP A 174 13.86 -10.32 -12.16
N ILE A 175 12.94 -11.17 -11.75
CA ILE A 175 11.59 -10.76 -11.36
C ILE A 175 11.68 -9.71 -10.26
N ASN A 176 12.29 -10.04 -9.13
CA ASN A 176 12.32 -9.19 -7.95
C ASN A 176 13.09 -7.88 -8.14
N LEU A 177 14.23 -7.93 -8.86
CA LEU A 177 15.09 -6.76 -9.00
C LEU A 177 14.67 -5.85 -10.16
N VAL A 178 14.23 -6.42 -11.28
CA VAL A 178 14.03 -5.66 -12.51
C VAL A 178 12.55 -5.37 -12.73
N THR A 179 11.70 -6.40 -12.75
CA THR A 179 10.29 -6.21 -13.11
C THR A 179 9.46 -5.67 -11.94
N ASP A 180 9.61 -6.23 -10.75
CA ASP A 180 8.86 -5.79 -9.58
C ASP A 180 9.25 -4.40 -9.11
N SER A 181 10.54 -4.06 -9.14
CA SER A 181 11.01 -2.75 -8.69
C SER A 181 10.43 -1.60 -9.54
N ALA A 182 10.34 -1.78 -10.85
CA ALA A 182 9.79 -0.76 -11.75
C ALA A 182 8.29 -0.51 -11.47
N LEU A 183 7.51 -1.59 -11.31
CA LEU A 183 6.08 -1.51 -11.02
C LEU A 183 5.81 -0.98 -9.60
N ALA A 184 6.60 -1.43 -8.62
CA ALA A 184 6.51 -0.98 -7.24
C ALA A 184 6.81 0.53 -7.10
N LEU A 185 7.85 1.02 -7.78
CA LEU A 185 8.18 2.45 -7.79
C LEU A 185 7.04 3.29 -8.39
N ALA A 186 6.43 2.80 -9.46
CA ALA A 186 5.30 3.47 -10.09
C ALA A 186 4.06 3.53 -9.18
N LEU A 187 3.86 2.51 -8.32
CA LEU A 187 2.79 2.50 -7.31
C LEU A 187 3.08 3.40 -6.11
N GLY A 188 4.36 3.66 -5.81
CA GLY A 188 4.77 4.57 -4.73
C GLY A 188 4.48 6.04 -5.00
N VAL A 189 4.08 6.39 -6.23
CA VAL A 189 3.67 7.73 -6.66
C VAL A 189 2.35 7.68 -7.43
N ASP A 190 1.48 6.73 -7.12
CA ASP A 190 0.21 6.52 -7.82
C ASP A 190 -0.83 7.56 -7.39
N PRO A 191 -1.41 8.33 -8.30
CA PRO A 191 -2.48 9.27 -7.94
C PRO A 191 -3.60 8.59 -7.18
N ALA A 192 -4.10 9.24 -6.14
CA ALA A 192 -5.18 8.71 -5.33
C ALA A 192 -6.42 8.41 -6.19
N VAL A 193 -6.92 7.19 -6.12
CA VAL A 193 -8.13 6.76 -6.83
C VAL A 193 -9.39 7.26 -6.12
N GLU A 194 -9.34 7.36 -4.79
CA GLU A 194 -10.39 7.87 -3.89
C GLU A 194 -9.87 9.11 -3.16
N ASP A 195 -10.75 10.03 -2.76
CA ASP A 195 -10.31 11.16 -1.94
C ASP A 195 -9.92 10.65 -0.55
N VAL A 196 -8.63 10.73 -0.23
CA VAL A 196 -8.08 10.28 1.06
C VAL A 196 -8.64 11.05 2.25
N MET A 197 -9.23 12.22 2.00
CA MET A 197 -9.83 13.05 3.04
C MET A 197 -11.24 12.60 3.43
N ASP A 198 -11.91 11.80 2.59
CA ASP A 198 -13.22 11.21 2.90
C ASP A 198 -13.10 10.05 3.92
N ALA A 199 -11.92 9.48 4.07
CA ALA A 199 -11.67 8.42 5.02
C ALA A 199 -11.59 8.97 6.46
N PRO A 200 -12.15 8.25 7.47
CA PRO A 200 -12.01 8.64 8.87
C PRO A 200 -10.52 8.64 9.29
N PRO A 201 -10.15 9.43 10.31
CA PRO A 201 -8.82 9.40 10.89
C PRO A 201 -8.45 7.98 11.33
N ARG A 202 -7.19 7.60 11.09
CA ARG A 202 -6.65 6.32 11.57
C ARG A 202 -6.47 6.35 13.08
N ARG A 203 -6.68 5.20 13.71
CA ARG A 203 -6.33 5.01 15.12
C ARG A 203 -4.85 4.63 15.22
N LEU A 204 -4.20 4.95 16.33
CA LEU A 204 -2.80 4.55 16.61
C LEU A 204 -2.61 3.03 16.59
N THR A 205 -3.68 2.28 16.87
CA THR A 205 -3.69 0.80 16.87
C THR A 205 -3.87 0.18 15.49
N ASP A 206 -4.19 0.97 14.46
CA ASP A 206 -4.44 0.47 13.12
C ASP A 206 -3.13 0.01 12.46
N ARG A 207 -3.10 -1.25 12.06
CA ARG A 207 -1.93 -1.85 11.41
C ARG A 207 -1.85 -1.43 9.95
N VAL A 208 -0.63 -1.29 9.44
CA VAL A 208 -0.38 -1.05 7.99
C VAL A 208 -0.88 -2.24 7.17
N ILE A 209 -0.57 -3.44 7.64
CA ILE A 209 -1.05 -4.71 7.08
C ILE A 209 -2.25 -5.16 7.91
N ASP A 210 -3.43 -4.93 7.38
CA ASP A 210 -4.70 -5.32 7.99
C ASP A 210 -5.22 -6.67 7.45
N ARG A 211 -6.29 -7.19 8.06
CA ARG A 211 -6.89 -8.46 7.63
C ARG A 211 -7.33 -8.47 6.16
N PRO A 212 -8.00 -7.43 5.63
CA PRO A 212 -8.32 -7.38 4.20
C PRO A 212 -7.10 -7.49 3.30
N MET A 213 -5.99 -6.82 3.65
CA MET A 213 -4.74 -6.87 2.90
C MET A 213 -4.13 -8.27 2.92
N VAL A 214 -4.14 -8.97 4.08
CA VAL A 214 -3.67 -10.36 4.18
C VAL A 214 -4.49 -11.28 3.29
N VAL A 215 -5.82 -11.11 3.23
CA VAL A 215 -6.70 -11.90 2.36
C VAL A 215 -6.36 -11.66 0.88
N THR A 216 -6.10 -10.40 0.48
CA THR A 216 -5.68 -10.08 -0.88
C THR A 216 -4.34 -10.72 -1.21
N ILE A 217 -3.34 -10.60 -0.33
CA ILE A 217 -2.01 -11.20 -0.50
C ILE A 217 -2.13 -12.72 -0.69
N ALA A 218 -2.92 -13.38 0.15
CA ALA A 218 -3.14 -14.82 0.08
C ALA A 218 -3.86 -15.22 -1.22
N LEU A 219 -4.93 -14.51 -1.60
CA LEU A 219 -5.69 -14.78 -2.82
C LEU A 219 -4.81 -14.63 -4.07
N VAL A 220 -4.15 -13.48 -4.21
CA VAL A 220 -3.28 -13.20 -5.36
C VAL A 220 -2.12 -14.17 -5.41
N GLY A 221 -1.47 -14.44 -4.26
CA GLY A 221 -0.38 -15.41 -4.17
C GLY A 221 -0.80 -16.82 -4.61
N ILE A 222 -1.94 -17.31 -4.11
CA ILE A 222 -2.48 -18.63 -4.48
C ILE A 222 -2.83 -18.68 -5.98
N VAL A 223 -3.52 -17.66 -6.51
CA VAL A 223 -3.88 -17.62 -7.92
C VAL A 223 -2.65 -17.57 -8.81
N THR A 224 -1.65 -16.74 -8.46
CA THR A 224 -0.37 -16.67 -9.18
C THR A 224 0.35 -18.02 -9.16
N ALA A 225 0.37 -18.71 -8.01
CA ALA A 225 0.96 -20.03 -7.91
C ALA A 225 0.25 -21.04 -8.81
N LEU A 226 -1.08 -21.07 -8.78
CA LEU A 226 -1.86 -22.00 -9.60
C LEU A 226 -1.66 -21.74 -11.10
N VAL A 227 -1.73 -20.49 -11.56
CA VAL A 227 -1.53 -20.19 -12.99
C VAL A 227 -0.08 -20.46 -13.43
N GLY A 228 0.91 -20.24 -12.57
CA GLY A 228 2.29 -20.61 -12.82
C GLY A 228 2.48 -22.13 -12.97
N LEU A 229 1.90 -22.91 -12.07
CA LEU A 229 1.97 -24.38 -12.13
C LEU A 229 1.19 -24.94 -13.34
N VAL A 230 0.05 -24.33 -13.71
CA VAL A 230 -0.68 -24.71 -14.94
C VAL A 230 0.17 -24.38 -16.17
N ALA A 231 0.85 -23.23 -16.20
CA ALA A 231 1.76 -22.89 -17.30
C ALA A 231 2.92 -23.88 -17.42
N LEU A 232 3.44 -24.37 -16.30
CA LEU A 232 4.44 -25.42 -16.26
C LEU A 232 3.92 -26.71 -16.90
N GLU A 233 2.75 -27.18 -16.44
CA GLU A 233 2.16 -28.47 -16.85
C GLU A 233 1.78 -28.52 -18.33
N LEU A 234 1.38 -27.38 -18.90
CA LEU A 234 0.99 -27.34 -20.32
C LEU A 234 2.15 -27.65 -21.29
N GLU A 235 3.38 -27.42 -20.86
CA GLU A 235 4.59 -27.68 -21.67
C GLU A 235 5.42 -28.86 -21.17
N LEU A 236 5.29 -29.22 -19.88
CA LEU A 236 6.16 -30.21 -19.28
C LEU A 236 5.90 -31.61 -19.86
N PRO A 237 6.93 -32.30 -20.45
CA PRO A 237 6.76 -33.66 -20.95
C PRO A 237 6.49 -34.62 -19.79
N GLY A 238 5.46 -35.44 -19.94
CA GLY A 238 5.08 -36.42 -18.92
C GLY A 238 4.33 -35.84 -17.72
N GLY A 239 4.00 -34.55 -17.73
CA GLY A 239 3.12 -33.93 -16.74
C GLY A 239 1.67 -34.43 -16.82
N VAL A 240 0.83 -34.08 -15.83
CA VAL A 240 -0.58 -34.50 -15.73
C VAL A 240 -1.39 -34.05 -16.95
N LEU A 241 -1.09 -32.86 -17.51
CA LEU A 241 -1.78 -32.30 -18.68
C LEU A 241 -1.16 -32.77 -20.01
N GLY A 242 -0.09 -33.58 -19.98
CA GLY A 242 0.51 -34.20 -21.16
C GLY A 242 1.18 -33.24 -22.13
N GLY A 243 1.95 -32.27 -21.62
CA GLY A 243 2.70 -31.33 -22.43
C GLY A 243 3.72 -32.04 -23.36
N SER A 244 4.01 -31.42 -24.49
CA SER A 244 4.91 -31.94 -25.52
C SER A 244 6.20 -31.13 -25.69
N GLY A 245 6.40 -30.11 -24.86
CA GLY A 245 7.56 -29.22 -24.89
C GLY A 245 8.82 -29.78 -24.20
N THR A 246 9.68 -28.88 -23.77
CA THR A 246 10.88 -29.18 -22.99
C THR A 246 10.78 -28.54 -21.61
N ILE A 247 11.67 -28.94 -20.70
CA ILE A 247 11.70 -28.36 -19.35
C ILE A 247 12.08 -26.87 -19.38
N GLU A 248 12.93 -26.47 -20.32
CA GLU A 248 13.31 -25.07 -20.53
C GLU A 248 12.13 -24.25 -21.05
N SER A 249 11.32 -24.83 -21.98
CA SER A 249 10.08 -24.22 -22.46
C SER A 249 9.07 -24.04 -21.32
N ALA A 250 8.85 -25.08 -20.54
CA ALA A 250 7.95 -25.05 -19.39
C ALA A 250 8.36 -23.99 -18.36
N ARG A 251 9.63 -23.92 -17.99
CA ARG A 251 10.19 -22.88 -17.11
C ARG A 251 10.02 -21.48 -17.70
N THR A 252 10.28 -21.31 -18.99
CA THR A 252 10.13 -20.01 -19.67
C THR A 252 8.67 -19.55 -19.65
N MET A 253 7.72 -20.49 -19.80
CA MET A 253 6.30 -20.17 -19.67
C MET A 253 5.89 -19.79 -18.24
N VAL A 254 6.37 -20.50 -17.22
CA VAL A 254 6.17 -20.13 -15.80
C VAL A 254 6.70 -18.73 -15.54
N PHE A 255 7.97 -18.49 -15.89
CA PHE A 255 8.65 -17.22 -15.73
C PHE A 255 7.86 -16.07 -16.38
N THR A 256 7.48 -16.24 -17.64
CA THR A 256 6.71 -15.24 -18.38
C THR A 256 5.31 -15.02 -17.80
N THR A 257 4.61 -16.09 -17.40
CA THR A 257 3.27 -16.01 -16.80
C THR A 257 3.32 -15.24 -15.48
N ILE A 258 4.34 -15.46 -14.64
CA ILE A 258 4.48 -14.74 -13.36
C ILE A 258 4.75 -13.26 -13.60
N VAL A 259 5.67 -12.90 -14.50
CA VAL A 259 5.93 -11.48 -14.86
C VAL A 259 4.67 -10.79 -15.36
N LEU A 260 3.88 -11.43 -16.21
CA LEU A 260 2.61 -10.90 -16.68
C LEU A 260 1.54 -10.80 -15.57
N ALA A 261 1.50 -11.79 -14.68
CA ALA A 261 0.60 -11.78 -13.52
C ALA A 261 0.91 -10.62 -12.57
N GLN A 262 2.18 -10.26 -12.41
CA GLN A 262 2.61 -9.10 -11.63
C GLN A 262 2.14 -7.78 -12.25
N ILE A 263 2.13 -7.66 -13.57
CA ILE A 263 1.54 -6.49 -14.25
C ILE A 263 0.06 -6.35 -13.88
N PHE A 264 -0.73 -7.42 -13.95
CA PHE A 264 -2.13 -7.39 -13.53
C PHE A 264 -2.30 -7.11 -12.04
N ASN A 265 -1.42 -7.67 -11.20
CA ASN A 265 -1.41 -7.40 -9.76
C ASN A 265 -1.09 -5.94 -9.44
N ALA A 266 -0.23 -5.27 -10.22
CA ALA A 266 0.05 -3.85 -10.06
C ALA A 266 -1.21 -2.99 -10.25
N PHE A 267 -2.01 -3.25 -11.30
CA PHE A 267 -3.30 -2.58 -11.48
C PHE A 267 -4.31 -2.89 -10.36
N ASN A 268 -4.36 -4.13 -9.90
CA ASN A 268 -5.20 -4.54 -8.79
C ASN A 268 -4.84 -3.83 -7.48
N SER A 269 -3.55 -3.58 -7.28
CA SER A 269 -3.00 -3.02 -6.04
C SER A 269 -3.23 -1.51 -5.89
N ARG A 270 -3.73 -0.82 -6.92
CA ARG A 270 -4.05 0.62 -6.86
C ARG A 270 -5.16 0.95 -5.87
N SER A 271 -6.13 0.06 -5.67
CA SER A 271 -7.17 0.21 -4.64
C SER A 271 -7.67 -1.13 -4.13
N ASP A 272 -8.04 -1.18 -2.84
CA ASP A 272 -8.68 -2.34 -2.20
C ASP A 272 -10.15 -2.50 -2.57
N ARG A 273 -10.81 -1.42 -2.97
CA ARG A 273 -12.26 -1.33 -3.13
C ARG A 273 -12.70 -1.00 -4.54
N VAL A 274 -11.95 -0.11 -5.19
CA VAL A 274 -12.26 0.35 -6.54
C VAL A 274 -11.71 -0.64 -7.56
N SER A 275 -12.46 -0.85 -8.64
CA SER A 275 -12.03 -1.70 -9.74
C SER A 275 -10.79 -1.16 -10.42
N ALA A 276 -9.90 -2.06 -10.86
CA ALA A 276 -8.72 -1.72 -11.65
C ALA A 276 -9.04 -0.98 -12.96
N PHE A 277 -10.27 -1.10 -13.45
CA PHE A 277 -10.76 -0.44 -14.66
C PHE A 277 -11.19 1.02 -14.45
N VAL A 278 -11.21 1.53 -13.21
CA VAL A 278 -11.51 2.92 -12.91
C VAL A 278 -10.23 3.73 -13.04
N ARG A 279 -10.24 4.72 -13.91
CA ARG A 279 -9.11 5.63 -14.18
C ARG A 279 -7.78 4.90 -14.45
N PRO A 280 -7.75 3.92 -15.38
CA PRO A 280 -6.57 3.09 -15.59
C PRO A 280 -5.37 3.88 -16.16
N PHE A 281 -5.60 5.04 -16.78
CA PHE A 281 -4.58 5.85 -17.42
C PHE A 281 -4.05 7.03 -16.60
N ASP A 282 -4.53 7.24 -15.38
CA ASP A 282 -4.12 8.37 -14.53
C ASP A 282 -2.64 8.28 -14.13
N ASN A 283 -2.12 7.07 -13.92
CA ASN A 283 -0.71 6.85 -13.62
C ASN A 283 0.11 6.56 -14.89
N ARG A 284 0.69 7.60 -15.47
CA ARG A 284 1.56 7.47 -16.66
C ARG A 284 2.84 6.68 -16.37
N LEU A 285 3.37 6.79 -15.14
CA LEU A 285 4.58 6.08 -14.73
C LEU A 285 4.33 4.58 -14.64
N LEU A 286 3.14 4.16 -14.18
CA LEU A 286 2.74 2.76 -14.16
C LEU A 286 2.69 2.18 -15.58
N TRP A 287 2.13 2.91 -16.55
CA TRP A 287 2.11 2.47 -17.95
C TRP A 287 3.51 2.40 -18.55
N ALA A 288 4.40 3.35 -18.23
CA ALA A 288 5.80 3.28 -18.63
C ALA A 288 6.52 2.07 -18.03
N ALA A 289 6.29 1.78 -16.74
CA ALA A 289 6.83 0.60 -16.07
C ALA A 289 6.31 -0.70 -16.70
N VAL A 290 5.01 -0.78 -17.01
CA VAL A 290 4.41 -1.92 -17.73
C VAL A 290 5.05 -2.12 -19.11
N ALA A 291 5.17 -1.06 -19.91
CA ALA A 291 5.79 -1.13 -21.21
C ALA A 291 7.26 -1.58 -21.12
N LEU A 292 8.00 -1.05 -20.15
CA LEU A 292 9.37 -1.45 -19.88
C LEU A 292 9.46 -2.93 -19.46
N THR A 293 8.61 -3.38 -18.53
CA THR A 293 8.56 -4.78 -18.07
C THR A 293 8.28 -5.74 -19.22
N ILE A 294 7.29 -5.41 -20.09
CA ILE A 294 6.98 -6.24 -21.28
C ILE A 294 8.17 -6.26 -22.24
N ALA A 295 8.76 -5.10 -22.55
CA ALA A 295 9.90 -5.01 -23.45
C ALA A 295 11.09 -5.83 -22.94
N LEU A 296 11.41 -5.71 -21.65
CA LEU A 296 12.48 -6.46 -21.00
C LEU A 296 12.20 -7.98 -21.01
N GLN A 297 10.95 -8.39 -20.75
CA GLN A 297 10.56 -9.80 -20.79
C GLN A 297 10.69 -10.38 -22.21
N VAL A 298 10.25 -9.63 -23.23
CA VAL A 298 10.44 -10.04 -24.63
C VAL A 298 11.94 -10.21 -24.97
N VAL A 299 12.76 -9.26 -24.51
CA VAL A 299 14.21 -9.32 -24.75
C VAL A 299 14.84 -10.52 -24.06
N VAL A 300 14.49 -10.84 -22.80
CA VAL A 300 15.02 -12.02 -22.06
C VAL A 300 14.61 -13.32 -22.72
N VAL A 301 13.39 -13.40 -23.25
CA VAL A 301 12.87 -14.62 -23.89
C VAL A 301 13.44 -14.82 -25.31
N HIS A 302 13.78 -13.74 -26.04
CA HIS A 302 14.15 -13.86 -27.46
C HIS A 302 15.60 -13.50 -27.80
N ALA A 303 16.34 -12.79 -26.91
CA ALA A 303 17.71 -12.40 -27.21
C ALA A 303 18.71 -13.53 -26.81
N PRO A 304 19.51 -14.09 -27.75
CA PRO A 304 20.37 -15.24 -27.48
C PRO A 304 21.37 -15.09 -26.32
N PRO A 305 21.96 -13.90 -26.05
CA PRO A 305 22.83 -13.75 -24.88
C PRO A 305 22.08 -13.87 -23.55
N LEU A 306 20.84 -13.35 -23.49
CA LEU A 306 20.01 -13.40 -22.29
C LEU A 306 19.35 -14.77 -22.12
N GLN A 307 18.99 -15.44 -23.20
CA GLN A 307 18.51 -16.82 -23.13
C GLN A 307 19.54 -17.73 -22.43
N ARG A 308 20.83 -17.58 -22.74
CA ARG A 308 21.91 -18.34 -22.08
C ARG A 308 22.07 -17.98 -20.60
N ALA A 309 21.88 -16.69 -20.26
CA ALA A 309 22.05 -16.22 -18.89
C ALA A 309 20.89 -16.64 -17.98
N PHE A 310 19.67 -16.71 -18.53
CA PHE A 310 18.45 -16.99 -17.78
C PHE A 310 17.86 -18.38 -18.05
N ASP A 311 18.51 -19.19 -18.87
CA ASP A 311 18.05 -20.52 -19.31
C ASP A 311 16.61 -20.45 -19.85
N THR A 312 16.38 -19.51 -20.77
CA THR A 312 15.08 -19.30 -21.42
C THR A 312 15.14 -19.74 -22.87
N VAL A 313 13.99 -20.06 -23.42
CA VAL A 313 13.81 -20.37 -24.85
C VAL A 313 12.80 -19.43 -25.49
N ALA A 314 12.90 -19.24 -26.79
CA ALA A 314 11.96 -18.41 -27.52
C ALA A 314 10.55 -19.03 -27.47
N LEU A 315 9.57 -18.25 -27.03
CA LEU A 315 8.16 -18.63 -27.02
C LEU A 315 7.49 -18.21 -28.31
N ASP A 316 6.63 -19.05 -28.83
CA ASP A 316 5.78 -18.70 -29.97
C ASP A 316 4.58 -17.85 -29.55
N LEU A 317 3.82 -17.35 -30.55
CA LEU A 317 2.65 -16.49 -30.29
C LEU A 317 1.53 -17.22 -29.51
N GLY A 318 1.39 -18.52 -29.69
CA GLY A 318 0.40 -19.33 -28.96
C GLY A 318 0.77 -19.43 -27.48
N GLN A 319 2.04 -19.71 -27.18
CA GLN A 319 2.58 -19.76 -25.83
C GLN A 319 2.48 -18.41 -25.12
N TRP A 320 2.79 -17.30 -25.82
CA TRP A 320 2.56 -15.95 -25.28
C TRP A 320 1.09 -15.68 -24.98
N ALA A 321 0.17 -16.08 -25.88
CA ALA A 321 -1.27 -15.92 -25.65
C ALA A 321 -1.75 -16.70 -24.43
N ILE A 322 -1.25 -17.92 -24.22
CA ILE A 322 -1.54 -18.75 -23.04
C ILE A 322 -1.02 -18.05 -21.78
N CYS A 323 0.21 -17.55 -21.77
CA CYS A 323 0.77 -16.81 -20.64
C CYS A 323 -0.09 -15.59 -20.28
N TRP A 324 -0.52 -14.78 -21.26
CA TRP A 324 -1.41 -13.63 -21.04
C TRP A 324 -2.77 -14.05 -20.50
N MET A 325 -3.37 -15.12 -21.05
CA MET A 325 -4.65 -15.63 -20.59
C MET A 325 -4.58 -16.11 -19.13
N LEU A 326 -3.57 -16.91 -18.79
CA LEU A 326 -3.37 -17.41 -17.42
C LEU A 326 -3.10 -16.25 -16.44
N ALA A 327 -2.21 -15.34 -16.80
CA ALA A 327 -1.88 -14.18 -15.97
C ALA A 327 -3.11 -13.28 -15.70
N SER A 328 -4.01 -13.14 -16.68
CA SER A 328 -5.23 -12.33 -16.54
C SER A 328 -6.19 -12.87 -15.45
N LEU A 329 -6.09 -14.13 -15.08
CA LEU A 329 -6.91 -14.73 -14.00
C LEU A 329 -6.62 -14.07 -12.64
N VAL A 330 -5.42 -13.53 -12.43
CA VAL A 330 -5.09 -12.74 -11.24
C VAL A 330 -5.94 -11.47 -11.16
N LEU A 331 -6.12 -10.78 -12.29
CA LEU A 331 -7.00 -9.61 -12.37
C LEU A 331 -8.46 -10.00 -12.07
N VAL A 332 -8.95 -11.07 -12.71
CA VAL A 332 -10.34 -11.55 -12.57
C VAL A 332 -10.64 -11.95 -11.13
N ALA A 333 -9.74 -12.70 -10.50
CA ALA A 333 -9.92 -13.17 -9.12
C ALA A 333 -10.04 -11.99 -8.14
N GLU A 334 -9.17 -10.99 -8.28
CA GLU A 334 -9.17 -9.83 -7.40
C GLU A 334 -10.39 -8.92 -7.66
N GLU A 335 -10.79 -8.72 -8.90
CA GLU A 335 -12.03 -8.00 -9.23
C GLU A 335 -13.27 -8.70 -8.66
N ALA A 336 -13.33 -10.04 -8.72
CA ALA A 336 -14.40 -10.79 -8.10
C ALA A 336 -14.45 -10.58 -6.58
N ARG A 337 -13.28 -10.60 -5.89
CA ARG A 337 -13.16 -10.28 -4.46
C ARG A 337 -13.71 -8.89 -4.15
N LYS A 338 -13.30 -7.87 -4.93
CA LYS A 338 -13.74 -6.48 -4.76
C LYS A 338 -15.25 -6.34 -4.94
N VAL A 339 -15.85 -7.04 -5.91
CA VAL A 339 -17.32 -7.05 -6.13
C VAL A 339 -18.04 -7.64 -4.92
N VAL A 340 -17.57 -8.79 -4.41
CA VAL A 340 -18.16 -9.43 -3.21
C VAL A 340 -18.04 -8.50 -2.00
N GLY A 341 -16.88 -7.88 -1.79
CA GLY A 341 -16.65 -6.94 -0.70
C GLY A 341 -17.60 -5.74 -0.73
N ARG A 342 -17.79 -5.13 -1.90
CA ARG A 342 -18.74 -4.01 -2.09
C ARG A 342 -20.20 -4.40 -1.81
N ARG A 343 -20.61 -5.60 -2.17
CA ARG A 343 -21.98 -6.10 -1.90
C ARG A 343 -22.24 -6.26 -0.40
N ARG A 344 -21.25 -6.79 0.36
CA ARG A 344 -21.36 -6.97 1.82
C ARG A 344 -21.41 -5.67 2.62
N GLN A 345 -20.92 -4.57 2.07
CA GLN A 345 -20.97 -3.25 2.73
C GLN A 345 -22.29 -2.50 2.47
N ARG A 346 -23.08 -2.96 1.48
CA ARG A 346 -24.39 -2.38 1.13
C ARG A 346 -25.58 -3.11 1.77
N SER A 347 -25.37 -4.32 2.27
CA SER A 347 -26.31 -5.13 3.04
C SER A 347 -26.13 -4.88 4.54
#